data_3c82b3df117562f0eda1d53c0a04eeb8
#
_entry.id   3c82b3df117562f0eda1d53c0a04eeb8
#
_cell.length_a   1.000
_cell.length_b   1.000
_cell.length_c   1.000
_cell.angle_alpha   90.00
_cell.angle_beta   90.00
_cell.angle_gamma   90.00
#
_symmetry.space_group_name_H-M   'P 1'
#
loop_
_entity.id
_entity.type
_entity.pdbx_description
1 polymer ?
#
loop_
_entity_poly.entity_id
_entity_poly.type
_entity_poly.pdbx_seq_one_letter_code
_entity_poly.pdbx_strand_id
1 'polypeptide(L)'
;FYIGGNDSMDTIKKLSDYANLVNSDIKFMGVPKTIDNDLVEIDHTPGYGSAAKYVKDTVEEIVSDNLSYRNAKVNIIEIMGRSAGWLAASSALAHLSGLGPDLIYLPETTFYIDDFIKNVKNIYDKNKRINIVVSEGIKDKNNNFISASQKQDIFGHNNLGGVGQYLLGYVEEKLHLSGRAIELSIPQRAAIHDISKVDQKEAILCGRYAI
;
A
#
# COMPACT_ATOMS: atom_id res chain seq x y z
N PHE A 1 24.38 0.95 -13.55
CA PHE A 1 23.60 0.94 -12.32
C PHE A 1 22.11 1.02 -12.64
N TYR A 2 21.32 0.17 -11.99
CA TYR A 2 19.87 0.13 -12.20
C TYR A 2 19.15 0.16 -10.85
N ILE A 3 18.35 1.20 -10.63
CA ILE A 3 17.68 1.44 -9.35
C ILE A 3 16.21 1.06 -9.48
N GLY A 4 15.72 0.18 -8.62
CA GLY A 4 14.31 -0.22 -8.70
C GLY A 4 13.89 -1.29 -7.71
N GLY A 5 12.64 -1.74 -7.81
CA GLY A 5 12.05 -2.82 -7.04
C GLY A 5 12.29 -4.21 -7.63
N ASN A 6 11.41 -5.15 -7.32
CA ASN A 6 11.51 -6.56 -7.70
C ASN A 6 11.74 -6.78 -9.21
N ASP A 7 10.91 -6.19 -10.08
CA ASP A 7 11.02 -6.33 -11.53
C ASP A 7 12.35 -5.78 -12.06
N SER A 8 12.85 -4.71 -11.44
CA SER A 8 14.15 -4.13 -11.79
C SER A 8 15.29 -5.04 -11.40
N MET A 9 15.22 -5.67 -10.24
CA MET A 9 16.25 -6.63 -9.78
C MET A 9 16.26 -7.89 -10.66
N ASP A 10 15.10 -8.40 -11.05
CA ASP A 10 15.00 -9.50 -12.02
C ASP A 10 15.57 -9.12 -13.39
N THR A 11 15.29 -7.92 -13.86
CA THR A 11 15.86 -7.39 -15.11
C THR A 11 17.37 -7.32 -15.07
N ILE A 12 17.95 -6.79 -13.99
CA ILE A 12 19.41 -6.71 -13.80
C ILE A 12 20.04 -8.11 -13.79
N LYS A 13 19.43 -9.07 -13.12
CA LYS A 13 19.88 -10.45 -13.11
C LYS A 13 19.94 -11.01 -14.53
N LYS A 14 18.85 -10.90 -15.29
CA LYS A 14 18.79 -11.39 -16.68
C LYS A 14 19.82 -10.71 -17.58
N LEU A 15 20.04 -9.39 -17.43
CA LEU A 15 21.04 -8.65 -18.20
C LEU A 15 22.46 -9.09 -17.84
N SER A 16 22.75 -9.32 -16.56
CA SER A 16 24.04 -9.81 -16.10
C SER A 16 24.33 -11.22 -16.62
N ASP A 17 23.35 -12.10 -16.55
CA ASP A 17 23.46 -13.48 -17.06
C ASP A 17 23.70 -13.48 -18.59
N TYR A 18 23.00 -12.62 -19.33
CA TYR A 18 23.19 -12.48 -20.78
C TYR A 18 24.57 -11.89 -21.12
N ALA A 19 25.04 -10.87 -20.40
CA ALA A 19 26.38 -10.31 -20.60
C ALA A 19 27.48 -11.36 -20.40
N ASN A 20 27.35 -12.20 -19.41
CA ASN A 20 28.29 -13.32 -19.18
C ASN A 20 28.22 -14.33 -20.34
N LEU A 21 27.03 -14.65 -20.85
CA LEU A 21 26.85 -15.58 -21.98
C LEU A 21 27.54 -15.10 -23.27
N VAL A 22 27.51 -13.79 -23.54
CA VAL A 22 28.11 -13.20 -24.75
C VAL A 22 29.53 -12.67 -24.51
N ASN A 23 30.13 -12.96 -23.37
CA ASN A 23 31.46 -12.48 -22.95
C ASN A 23 31.62 -10.95 -23.06
N SER A 24 30.58 -10.21 -22.63
CA SER A 24 30.60 -8.74 -22.58
C SER A 24 31.36 -8.24 -21.35
N ASP A 25 32.13 -7.18 -21.49
CA ASP A 25 32.82 -6.49 -20.39
C ASP A 25 31.88 -5.61 -19.54
N ILE A 26 30.64 -5.45 -19.96
CA ILE A 26 29.65 -4.63 -19.23
C ILE A 26 29.30 -5.32 -17.92
N LYS A 27 29.40 -4.56 -16.81
CA LYS A 27 28.98 -4.99 -15.48
C LYS A 27 27.64 -4.34 -15.12
N PHE A 28 26.79 -5.11 -14.49
CA PHE A 28 25.46 -4.65 -14.04
C PHE A 28 25.41 -4.65 -12.53
N MET A 29 24.93 -3.54 -11.96
CA MET A 29 24.75 -3.39 -10.52
C MET A 29 23.31 -2.94 -10.23
N GLY A 30 22.59 -3.74 -9.43
CA GLY A 30 21.25 -3.40 -8.95
C GLY A 30 21.30 -2.62 -7.64
N VAL A 31 20.52 -1.56 -7.53
CA VAL A 31 20.32 -0.80 -6.29
C VAL A 31 18.84 -0.90 -5.91
N PRO A 32 18.50 -1.69 -4.88
CA PRO A 32 17.10 -1.95 -4.53
C PRO A 32 16.44 -0.73 -3.87
N LYS A 33 15.22 -0.44 -4.27
CA LYS A 33 14.30 0.48 -3.61
C LYS A 33 12.85 0.06 -3.89
N THR A 34 11.97 0.17 -2.92
CA THR A 34 10.51 0.09 -3.10
C THR A 34 9.82 0.58 -1.84
N ILE A 35 8.62 1.14 -1.97
CA ILE A 35 7.78 1.49 -0.81
C ILE A 35 7.02 0.28 -0.27
N ASP A 36 6.92 -0.81 -1.03
CA ASP A 36 6.16 -2.01 -0.65
C ASP A 36 6.84 -2.83 0.45
N ASN A 37 8.13 -2.60 0.66
CA ASN A 37 8.96 -3.33 1.63
C ASN A 37 8.92 -4.85 1.44
N ASP A 38 8.92 -5.31 0.20
CA ASP A 38 8.71 -6.70 -0.20
C ASP A 38 9.95 -7.38 -0.80
N LEU A 39 11.13 -6.79 -0.63
CA LEU A 39 12.39 -7.39 -1.08
C LEU A 39 12.90 -8.41 -0.07
N VAL A 40 13.31 -9.58 -0.57
CA VAL A 40 13.80 -10.70 0.25
C VAL A 40 15.11 -10.33 0.95
N GLU A 41 15.33 -10.81 2.18
CA GLU A 41 16.54 -10.62 2.99
C GLU A 41 16.88 -9.16 3.37
N ILE A 42 15.92 -8.26 3.20
CA ILE A 42 16.04 -6.84 3.60
C ILE A 42 14.97 -6.56 4.66
N ASP A 43 15.38 -6.02 5.81
CA ASP A 43 14.46 -5.67 6.90
C ASP A 43 13.49 -4.56 6.49
N HIS A 44 14.02 -3.53 5.85
CA HIS A 44 13.24 -2.47 5.24
C HIS A 44 13.97 -1.91 4.01
N THR A 45 13.20 -1.45 3.04
CA THR A 45 13.72 -0.89 1.79
C THR A 45 13.76 0.63 1.83
N PRO A 46 14.78 1.28 1.21
CA PRO A 46 14.79 2.72 1.06
C PRO A 46 13.52 3.21 0.34
N GLY A 47 12.79 4.12 0.99
CA GLY A 47 11.50 4.64 0.54
C GLY A 47 10.31 4.18 1.38
N TYR A 48 10.37 2.98 1.98
CA TYR A 48 9.27 2.47 2.82
C TYR A 48 9.01 3.36 4.04
N GLY A 49 10.05 3.75 4.78
CA GLY A 49 9.87 4.57 5.98
C GLY A 49 9.21 5.92 5.71
N SER A 50 9.55 6.56 4.58
CA SER A 50 8.92 7.80 4.14
C SER A 50 7.45 7.59 3.75
N ALA A 51 7.15 6.55 3.00
CA ALA A 51 5.78 6.21 2.60
C ALA A 51 4.92 5.82 3.80
N ALA A 52 5.46 5.05 4.75
CA ALA A 52 4.79 4.68 5.99
C ALA A 52 4.44 5.90 6.86
N LYS A 53 5.36 6.88 6.92
CA LYS A 53 5.11 8.15 7.60
C LYS A 53 3.96 8.91 6.93
N TYR A 54 4.00 9.06 5.61
CA TYR A 54 2.93 9.70 4.84
C TYR A 54 1.58 9.02 5.07
N VAL A 55 1.54 7.68 5.03
CA VAL A 55 0.31 6.91 5.30
C VAL A 55 -0.22 7.20 6.70
N LYS A 56 0.64 7.14 7.71
CA LYS A 56 0.27 7.42 9.09
C LYS A 56 -0.29 8.85 9.24
N ASP A 57 0.42 9.86 8.75
CA ASP A 57 0.04 11.27 8.88
C ASP A 57 -1.27 11.55 8.12
N THR A 58 -1.43 11.05 6.90
CA THR A 58 -2.67 11.19 6.10
C THR A 58 -3.87 10.49 6.75
N VAL A 59 -3.66 9.30 7.34
CA VAL A 59 -4.74 8.60 8.07
C VAL A 59 -5.18 9.39 9.29
N GLU A 60 -4.26 9.99 10.05
CA GLU A 60 -4.60 10.88 11.17
C GLU A 60 -5.44 12.08 10.72
N GLU A 61 -5.07 12.71 9.60
CA GLU A 61 -5.83 13.83 9.02
C GLU A 61 -7.26 13.41 8.63
N ILE A 62 -7.40 12.28 7.93
CA ILE A 62 -8.71 11.75 7.51
C ILE A 62 -9.58 11.38 8.71
N VAL A 63 -9.00 10.72 9.71
CA VAL A 63 -9.73 10.34 10.95
C VAL A 63 -10.13 11.61 11.72
N SER A 64 -9.25 12.60 11.82
CA SER A 64 -9.53 13.88 12.48
C SER A 64 -10.68 14.63 11.78
N ASP A 65 -10.68 14.68 10.43
CA ASP A 65 -11.80 15.24 9.65
C ASP A 65 -13.11 14.50 9.97
N ASN A 66 -13.08 13.17 9.95
CA ASN A 66 -14.27 12.37 10.21
C ASN A 66 -14.81 12.53 11.65
N LEU A 67 -13.93 12.81 12.62
CA LEU A 67 -14.30 13.09 14.02
C LEU A 67 -15.00 14.44 14.18
N SER A 68 -14.78 15.41 13.30
CA SER A 68 -15.37 16.75 13.36
C SER A 68 -16.88 16.75 13.08
N TYR A 69 -17.42 15.69 12.49
CA TYR A 69 -18.83 15.56 12.15
C TYR A 69 -19.63 14.77 13.18
N ARG A 70 -20.83 15.25 13.51
CA ARG A 70 -21.73 14.57 14.46
C ARG A 70 -22.29 13.26 13.89
N ASN A 71 -22.65 13.26 12.60
CA ASN A 71 -23.04 12.08 11.82
C ASN A 71 -22.01 11.91 10.71
N ALA A 72 -20.95 11.21 11.05
CA ALA A 72 -19.82 11.03 10.16
C ALA A 72 -20.08 9.91 9.15
N LYS A 73 -19.22 9.83 8.16
CA LYS A 73 -19.33 8.91 7.03
C LYS A 73 -18.51 7.66 7.27
N VAL A 74 -18.73 6.66 6.42
CA VAL A 74 -17.80 5.56 6.22
C VAL A 74 -16.66 6.08 5.34
N ASN A 75 -15.43 6.09 5.84
CA ASN A 75 -14.25 6.34 5.04
C ASN A 75 -13.53 5.02 4.76
N ILE A 76 -13.23 4.76 3.49
CA ILE A 76 -12.41 3.63 3.05
C ILE A 76 -11.16 4.20 2.39
N ILE A 77 -10.02 3.99 3.01
CA ILE A 77 -8.72 4.53 2.60
C ILE A 77 -7.95 3.43 1.91
N GLU A 78 -7.75 3.56 0.61
CA GLU A 78 -7.01 2.60 -0.21
C GLU A 78 -5.54 2.97 -0.28
N ILE A 79 -4.69 1.99 0.02
CA ILE A 79 -3.23 2.12 0.11
C ILE A 79 -2.58 1.14 -0.84
N MET A 80 -1.48 1.55 -1.48
CA MET A 80 -0.67 0.68 -2.32
C MET A 80 -0.12 -0.51 -1.53
N GLY A 81 0.08 -1.61 -2.23
CA GLY A 81 0.60 -2.86 -1.68
C GLY A 81 -0.06 -4.05 -2.36
N ARG A 82 0.49 -4.48 -3.52
CA ARG A 82 -0.09 -5.59 -4.29
C ARG A 82 0.01 -6.92 -3.58
N SER A 83 1.19 -7.22 -3.04
CA SER A 83 1.52 -8.53 -2.46
C SER A 83 1.96 -8.46 -1.01
N ALA A 84 2.27 -7.27 -0.52
CA ALA A 84 2.70 -7.01 0.83
C ALA A 84 1.90 -5.85 1.44
N GLY A 85 1.40 -6.06 2.64
CA GLY A 85 0.54 -5.11 3.36
C GLY A 85 1.27 -4.15 4.29
N TRP A 86 2.59 -4.04 4.20
CA TRP A 86 3.39 -3.22 5.11
C TRP A 86 2.94 -1.75 5.17
N LEU A 87 2.62 -1.14 4.01
CA LEU A 87 2.12 0.23 3.98
C LEU A 87 0.74 0.35 4.62
N ALA A 88 -0.19 -0.54 4.29
CA ALA A 88 -1.51 -0.55 4.91
C ALA A 88 -1.41 -0.79 6.43
N ALA A 89 -0.53 -1.71 6.86
CA ALA A 89 -0.26 -1.99 8.27
C ALA A 89 0.33 -0.78 9.01
N SER A 90 1.15 0.05 8.33
CA SER A 90 1.74 1.25 8.95
C SER A 90 0.70 2.27 9.41
N SER A 91 -0.51 2.26 8.85
CA SER A 91 -1.62 3.08 9.31
C SER A 91 -1.99 2.83 10.78
N ALA A 92 -1.67 1.65 11.31
CA ALA A 92 -1.87 1.34 12.73
C ALA A 92 -1.06 2.26 13.66
N LEU A 93 0.04 2.85 13.18
CA LEU A 93 0.83 3.81 13.95
C LEU A 93 0.03 5.07 14.34
N ALA A 94 -1.00 5.42 13.58
CA ALA A 94 -1.91 6.50 13.91
C ALA A 94 -2.70 6.27 15.22
N HIS A 95 -2.76 5.04 15.73
CA HIS A 95 -3.34 4.77 17.06
C HIS A 95 -2.51 5.38 18.19
N LEU A 96 -1.22 5.67 17.98
CA LEU A 96 -0.37 6.31 18.99
C LEU A 96 -0.85 7.73 19.33
N SER A 97 -1.49 8.41 18.40
CA SER A 97 -2.12 9.72 18.60
C SER A 97 -3.63 9.63 18.93
N GLY A 98 -4.19 8.41 18.97
CA GLY A 98 -5.63 8.20 19.13
C GLY A 98 -6.45 8.41 17.85
N LEU A 99 -5.80 8.58 16.70
CA LEU A 99 -6.43 8.85 15.39
C LEU A 99 -6.24 7.70 14.40
N GLY A 100 -6.15 6.46 14.90
CA GLY A 100 -6.00 5.26 14.06
C GLY A 100 -7.29 4.83 13.36
N PRO A 101 -7.16 3.99 12.31
CA PRO A 101 -8.31 3.41 11.63
C PRO A 101 -9.00 2.35 12.49
N ASP A 102 -10.32 2.18 12.30
CA ASP A 102 -11.09 1.16 13.02
C ASP A 102 -10.83 -0.26 12.50
N LEU A 103 -10.53 -0.41 11.22
CA LEU A 103 -10.25 -1.69 10.55
C LEU A 103 -9.09 -1.52 9.57
N ILE A 104 -8.25 -2.56 9.46
CA ILE A 104 -7.18 -2.65 8.48
C ILE A 104 -7.27 -4.02 7.78
N TYR A 105 -7.32 -4.02 6.44
CA TYR A 105 -7.34 -5.23 5.62
C TYR A 105 -6.08 -5.33 4.79
N LEU A 106 -5.39 -6.47 4.91
CA LEU A 106 -4.07 -6.73 4.34
C LEU A 106 -4.13 -7.83 3.27
N PRO A 107 -3.26 -7.83 2.25
CA PRO A 107 -3.24 -8.85 1.20
C PRO A 107 -2.81 -10.23 1.70
N GLU A 108 -2.16 -10.32 2.86
CA GLU A 108 -1.72 -11.57 3.49
C GLU A 108 -2.86 -12.39 4.08
N THR A 109 -4.03 -11.77 4.27
CA THR A 109 -5.19 -12.44 4.85
C THR A 109 -6.32 -12.57 3.84
N THR A 110 -7.01 -13.73 3.86
CA THR A 110 -8.19 -13.91 2.99
C THR A 110 -9.29 -12.91 3.36
N PHE A 111 -9.75 -12.18 2.35
CA PHE A 111 -10.84 -11.22 2.52
C PHE A 111 -12.20 -11.87 2.29
N TYR A 112 -13.13 -11.66 3.23
CA TYR A 112 -14.51 -12.11 3.15
C TYR A 112 -15.45 -10.91 3.17
N ILE A 113 -16.19 -10.68 2.08
CA ILE A 113 -17.08 -9.52 1.94
C ILE A 113 -18.19 -9.49 2.99
N ASP A 114 -18.74 -10.66 3.37
CA ASP A 114 -19.80 -10.74 4.37
C ASP A 114 -19.29 -10.35 5.76
N ASP A 115 -18.08 -10.78 6.13
CA ASP A 115 -17.44 -10.39 7.39
C ASP A 115 -17.11 -8.90 7.40
N PHE A 116 -16.65 -8.36 6.27
CA PHE A 116 -16.41 -6.94 6.10
C PHE A 116 -17.70 -6.13 6.38
N ILE A 117 -18.80 -6.46 5.72
CA ILE A 117 -20.09 -5.76 5.91
C ILE A 117 -20.58 -5.87 7.37
N LYS A 118 -20.46 -7.04 7.99
CA LYS A 118 -20.81 -7.26 9.39
C LYS A 118 -19.95 -6.39 10.33
N ASN A 119 -18.65 -6.31 10.10
CA ASN A 119 -17.73 -5.52 10.91
C ASN A 119 -18.02 -4.01 10.76
N VAL A 120 -18.23 -3.54 9.53
CA VAL A 120 -18.60 -2.15 9.24
C VAL A 120 -19.88 -1.79 9.99
N LYS A 121 -20.92 -2.63 9.87
CA LYS A 121 -22.20 -2.41 10.56
C LYS A 121 -22.03 -2.33 12.08
N ASN A 122 -21.32 -3.28 12.68
CA ASN A 122 -21.13 -3.36 14.11
C ASN A 122 -20.43 -2.12 14.69
N ILE A 123 -19.40 -1.63 14.01
CA ILE A 123 -18.64 -0.46 14.45
C ILE A 123 -19.46 0.81 14.21
N TYR A 124 -20.06 0.95 13.03
CA TYR A 124 -20.84 2.13 12.69
C TYR A 124 -22.09 2.29 13.61
N ASP A 125 -22.76 1.21 13.97
CA ASP A 125 -23.92 1.25 14.89
C ASP A 125 -23.55 1.83 16.25
N LYS A 126 -22.32 1.57 16.72
CA LYS A 126 -21.79 2.08 17.99
C LYS A 126 -21.28 3.52 17.89
N ASN A 127 -20.46 3.80 16.89
CA ASN A 127 -19.67 5.01 16.82
C ASN A 127 -20.29 6.08 15.90
N LYS A 128 -21.25 5.69 15.04
CA LYS A 128 -21.84 6.50 13.96
C LYS A 128 -20.81 7.04 12.95
N ARG A 129 -19.65 6.40 12.93
CA ARG A 129 -18.54 6.65 11.99
C ARG A 129 -17.66 5.42 11.92
N ILE A 130 -16.90 5.30 10.84
CA ILE A 130 -15.88 4.29 10.71
C ILE A 130 -14.82 4.74 9.69
N ASN A 131 -13.55 4.47 10.00
CA ASN A 131 -12.42 4.68 9.11
C ASN A 131 -11.74 3.33 8.85
N ILE A 132 -11.67 2.92 7.61
CA ILE A 132 -11.20 1.62 7.18
C ILE A 132 -10.00 1.83 6.28
N VAL A 133 -8.91 1.15 6.56
CA VAL A 133 -7.76 1.06 5.68
C VAL A 133 -7.81 -0.27 4.93
N VAL A 134 -7.56 -0.24 3.64
CA VAL A 134 -7.51 -1.41 2.78
C VAL A 134 -6.32 -1.34 1.84
N SER A 135 -5.55 -2.44 1.76
CA SER A 135 -4.55 -2.56 0.70
C SER A 135 -5.22 -2.86 -0.65
N GLU A 136 -4.72 -2.26 -1.72
CA GLU A 136 -5.18 -2.53 -3.09
C GLU A 136 -5.09 -4.01 -3.47
N GLY A 137 -4.22 -4.76 -2.80
CA GLY A 137 -3.90 -6.16 -3.08
C GLY A 137 -4.70 -7.19 -2.30
N ILE A 138 -5.78 -6.82 -1.59
CA ILE A 138 -6.60 -7.81 -0.87
C ILE A 138 -7.23 -8.82 -1.82
N LYS A 139 -7.36 -10.07 -1.35
CA LYS A 139 -7.79 -11.22 -2.16
C LYS A 139 -8.88 -12.03 -1.48
N ASP A 140 -9.73 -12.63 -2.31
CA ASP A 140 -10.73 -13.59 -1.86
C ASP A 140 -10.12 -14.98 -1.52
N LYS A 141 -10.96 -15.92 -1.11
CA LYS A 141 -10.58 -17.31 -0.80
C LYS A 141 -10.01 -18.09 -1.99
N ASN A 142 -10.25 -17.63 -3.21
CA ASN A 142 -9.75 -18.24 -4.43
C ASN A 142 -8.45 -17.56 -4.92
N ASN A 143 -7.89 -16.66 -4.11
CA ASN A 143 -6.70 -15.87 -4.41
C ASN A 143 -6.91 -14.86 -5.57
N ASN A 144 -8.17 -14.49 -5.87
CA ASN A 144 -8.48 -13.42 -6.81
C ASN A 144 -8.45 -12.07 -6.10
N PHE A 145 -7.88 -11.06 -6.76
CA PHE A 145 -7.98 -9.69 -6.26
C PHE A 145 -9.42 -9.23 -6.22
N ILE A 146 -9.81 -8.55 -5.14
CA ILE A 146 -11.17 -8.05 -4.93
C ILE A 146 -11.55 -7.00 -5.98
N SER A 147 -10.60 -6.15 -6.38
CA SER A 147 -10.77 -5.21 -7.46
C SER A 147 -9.57 -5.30 -8.40
N ALA A 148 -9.74 -6.00 -9.51
CA ALA A 148 -8.73 -6.07 -10.55
C ALA A 148 -9.34 -5.68 -11.88
N SER A 149 -8.71 -4.73 -12.56
CA SER A 149 -9.03 -4.43 -13.95
C SER A 149 -8.56 -5.60 -14.83
N GLN A 150 -9.28 -5.87 -15.93
CA GLN A 150 -8.82 -6.84 -16.93
C GLN A 150 -7.59 -6.34 -17.73
N LYS A 151 -7.19 -5.08 -17.55
CA LYS A 151 -6.01 -4.51 -18.21
C LYS A 151 -4.76 -4.92 -17.45
N GLN A 152 -3.78 -5.41 -18.19
CA GLN A 152 -2.46 -5.73 -17.66
C GLN A 152 -1.45 -4.63 -18.04
N ASP A 153 -0.45 -4.46 -17.18
CA ASP A 153 0.70 -3.62 -17.49
C ASP A 153 1.68 -4.33 -18.44
N ILE A 154 2.77 -3.64 -18.80
CA ILE A 154 3.79 -4.17 -19.72
C ILE A 154 4.55 -5.39 -19.17
N PHE A 155 4.44 -5.68 -17.88
CA PHE A 155 5.04 -6.83 -17.21
C PHE A 155 4.04 -7.99 -17.01
N GLY A 156 2.79 -7.84 -17.47
CA GLY A 156 1.74 -8.86 -17.37
C GLY A 156 1.00 -8.85 -16.04
N HIS A 157 1.19 -7.84 -15.19
CA HIS A 157 0.44 -7.70 -13.94
C HIS A 157 -0.90 -7.02 -14.17
N ASN A 158 -1.94 -7.49 -13.49
CA ASN A 158 -3.24 -6.81 -13.49
C ASN A 158 -3.11 -5.41 -12.90
N ASN A 159 -3.72 -4.42 -13.55
CA ASN A 159 -3.85 -3.10 -12.96
C ASN A 159 -4.78 -3.21 -11.75
N LEU A 160 -4.24 -2.92 -10.56
CA LEU A 160 -4.99 -2.84 -9.31
C LEU A 160 -5.44 -1.41 -9.07
N GLY A 161 -6.39 -1.26 -8.17
CA GLY A 161 -6.94 0.03 -7.75
C GLY A 161 -8.46 0.05 -7.80
N GLY A 162 -9.03 1.01 -7.06
CA GLY A 162 -10.47 1.16 -6.96
C GLY A 162 -11.14 0.15 -6.01
N VAL A 163 -10.37 -0.59 -5.20
CA VAL A 163 -10.91 -1.49 -4.19
C VAL A 163 -11.71 -0.72 -3.14
N GLY A 164 -11.25 0.46 -2.75
CA GLY A 164 -11.98 1.34 -1.84
C GLY A 164 -13.34 1.73 -2.39
N GLN A 165 -13.41 2.12 -3.66
CA GLN A 165 -14.68 2.47 -4.31
C GLN A 165 -15.61 1.25 -4.46
N TYR A 166 -15.05 0.10 -4.81
CA TYR A 166 -15.79 -1.16 -4.92
C TYR A 166 -16.44 -1.55 -3.59
N LEU A 167 -15.66 -1.51 -2.49
CA LEU A 167 -16.16 -1.84 -1.15
C LEU A 167 -17.17 -0.80 -0.65
N LEU A 168 -16.99 0.48 -0.99
CA LEU A 168 -17.94 1.52 -0.65
C LEU A 168 -19.30 1.24 -1.32
N GLY A 169 -19.30 0.84 -2.60
CA GLY A 169 -20.53 0.44 -3.30
C GLY A 169 -21.28 -0.68 -2.57
N TYR A 170 -20.59 -1.67 -2.03
CA TYR A 170 -21.21 -2.71 -1.20
C TYR A 170 -21.79 -2.17 0.11
N VAL A 171 -21.08 -1.26 0.78
CA VAL A 171 -21.57 -0.62 2.01
C VAL A 171 -22.84 0.17 1.74
N GLU A 172 -22.87 0.94 0.65
CA GLU A 172 -24.06 1.71 0.23
C GLU A 172 -25.24 0.81 -0.12
N GLU A 173 -25.00 -0.27 -0.87
CA GLU A 173 -26.03 -1.24 -1.26
C GLU A 173 -26.62 -2.00 -0.05
N LYS A 174 -25.75 -2.55 0.80
CA LYS A 174 -26.18 -3.46 1.87
C LYS A 174 -26.56 -2.79 3.18
N LEU A 175 -25.96 -1.63 3.48
CA LEU A 175 -26.15 -0.94 4.76
C LEU A 175 -26.86 0.40 4.62
N HIS A 176 -27.04 0.91 3.41
CA HIS A 176 -27.60 2.24 3.11
C HIS A 176 -26.82 3.36 3.82
N LEU A 177 -25.51 3.18 3.99
CA LEU A 177 -24.62 4.14 4.60
C LEU A 177 -23.83 4.88 3.52
N SER A 178 -23.82 6.21 3.58
CA SER A 178 -23.01 7.01 2.68
C SER A 178 -21.55 7.06 3.15
N GLY A 179 -20.62 7.14 2.20
CA GLY A 179 -19.20 7.14 2.54
C GLY A 179 -18.34 7.91 1.54
N ARG A 180 -17.03 7.77 1.73
CA ARG A 180 -15.99 8.24 0.83
C ARG A 180 -14.97 7.13 0.64
N ALA A 181 -14.59 6.86 -0.59
CA ALA A 181 -13.39 6.11 -0.92
C ALA A 181 -12.27 7.12 -1.21
N ILE A 182 -11.14 6.93 -0.55
CA ILE A 182 -9.99 7.83 -0.61
C ILE A 182 -8.80 6.97 -1.03
N GLU A 183 -8.38 7.10 -2.29
CA GLU A 183 -7.20 6.43 -2.80
C GLU A 183 -5.99 7.33 -2.58
N LEU A 184 -4.97 6.86 -1.83
CA LEU A 184 -3.76 7.64 -1.58
C LEU A 184 -2.88 7.76 -2.83
N SER A 185 -2.99 6.82 -3.76
CA SER A 185 -2.41 6.89 -5.10
C SER A 185 -0.93 7.35 -5.13
N ILE A 186 -0.54 8.14 -6.12
CA ILE A 186 0.85 8.59 -6.32
C ILE A 186 1.46 9.36 -5.14
N PRO A 187 0.74 10.24 -4.41
CA PRO A 187 1.32 10.98 -3.29
C PRO A 187 2.05 10.11 -2.26
N GLN A 188 1.56 8.91 -1.94
CA GLN A 188 2.18 8.04 -0.94
C GLN A 188 3.62 7.60 -1.29
N ARG A 189 4.03 7.69 -2.55
CA ARG A 189 5.40 7.40 -3.00
C ARG A 189 6.19 8.63 -3.44
N ALA A 190 5.62 9.83 -3.29
CA ALA A 190 6.18 11.06 -3.82
C ALA A 190 6.13 12.24 -2.84
N ALA A 191 5.59 12.07 -1.62
CA ALA A 191 5.41 13.12 -0.63
C ALA A 191 6.75 13.58 -0.06
N ILE A 192 7.30 14.64 -0.62
CA ILE A 192 8.62 15.17 -0.25
C ILE A 192 8.64 15.72 1.20
N HIS A 193 7.50 16.21 1.71
CA HIS A 193 7.38 16.75 3.06
C HIS A 193 7.47 15.69 4.16
N ASP A 194 7.24 14.40 3.81
CA ASP A 194 7.30 13.27 4.73
C ASP A 194 8.55 12.42 4.59
N ILE A 195 9.55 12.92 3.89
CA ILE A 195 10.83 12.20 3.72
C ILE A 195 11.44 11.83 5.07
N SER A 196 11.71 10.53 5.25
CA SER A 196 12.44 9.98 6.39
C SER A 196 13.92 10.30 6.29
N LYS A 197 14.53 10.77 7.40
CA LYS A 197 15.98 10.96 7.48
C LYS A 197 16.75 9.63 7.40
N VAL A 198 16.13 8.53 7.79
CA VAL A 198 16.70 7.19 7.65
C VAL A 198 16.77 6.82 6.19
N ASP A 199 15.65 6.91 5.46
CA ASP A 199 15.59 6.64 4.02
C ASP A 199 16.64 7.45 3.23
N GLN A 200 16.78 8.74 3.55
CA GLN A 200 17.79 9.59 2.89
C GLN A 200 19.21 9.07 3.09
N LYS A 201 19.55 8.70 4.33
CA LYS A 201 20.89 8.16 4.64
C LYS A 201 21.13 6.83 3.98
N GLU A 202 20.16 5.93 4.03
CA GLU A 202 20.27 4.59 3.47
C GLU A 202 20.30 4.60 1.95
N ALA A 203 19.52 5.46 1.29
CA ALA A 203 19.61 5.64 -0.16
C ALA A 203 21.03 6.07 -0.60
N ILE A 204 21.66 6.99 0.15
CA ILE A 204 23.06 7.40 -0.10
C ILE A 204 24.02 6.23 0.13
N LEU A 205 23.83 5.45 1.21
CA LEU A 205 24.66 4.29 1.51
C LEU A 205 24.53 3.20 0.44
N CYS A 206 23.31 2.88 0.02
CA CYS A 206 23.06 1.92 -1.06
C CYS A 206 23.79 2.33 -2.35
N GLY A 207 23.71 3.61 -2.72
CA GLY A 207 24.46 4.13 -3.87
C GLY A 207 25.98 4.02 -3.72
N ARG A 208 26.52 4.30 -2.52
CA ARG A 208 27.96 4.19 -2.24
C ARG A 208 28.46 2.76 -2.26
N TYR A 209 27.70 1.82 -1.69
CA TYR A 209 28.08 0.41 -1.68
C TYR A 209 27.91 -0.29 -3.03
N ALA A 210 27.15 0.29 -3.94
CA ALA A 210 27.00 -0.23 -5.30
C ALA A 210 28.22 0.03 -6.20
N ILE A 211 29.10 0.96 -5.83
CA ILE A 211 30.34 1.31 -6.56
C ILE A 211 31.49 0.41 -6.08
#